data_3cc9cff4d67327573852cd12fd7e87fc
#
_entry.id   3cc9cff4d67327573852cd12fd7e87fc
#
_cell.length_a   1.000
_cell.length_b   1.000
_cell.length_c   1.000
_cell.angle_alpha   90.00
_cell.angle_beta   90.00
_cell.angle_gamma   90.00
#
_symmetry.space_group_name_H-M   'P 1'
#
loop_
_entity.id
_entity.type
_entity.pdbx_description
1 polymer ?
#
loop_
_entity_poly.entity_id
_entity_poly.type
_entity_poly.pdbx_seq_one_letter_code
_entity_poly.pdbx_strand_id
1 'polypeptide(L)'
;AAIKALAELFERYSLGVYDVRHFIKGTWRELRGRGALNPLIFSSFSEDQLKRPEHEHNRFDEHSEFMWTKCVSLQGEAHLIPAQLVYFRYQCQPNEPQIRQGTTNGAAAGNFREMAVYNAICENIERDAFMIHWLNRITPPRFDPYQLINYGSTKIKKLLALYQDHNVNVDIFDVTTDLDVPVALVLIRCASLGRPVT
;
A
#
# COMPACT_ATOMS: atom_id res chain seq x y z
N ALA A 1 -22.05 -1.78 0.92
CA ALA A 1 -21.27 -1.32 2.08
C ALA A 1 -20.85 -2.49 2.97
N ALA A 2 -21.79 -3.32 3.52
CA ALA A 2 -21.49 -4.39 4.47
C ALA A 2 -20.45 -5.41 3.96
N ILE A 3 -20.58 -5.90 2.72
CA ILE A 3 -19.61 -6.87 2.13
C ILE A 3 -18.20 -6.29 2.05
N LYS A 4 -18.06 -5.01 1.66
CA LYS A 4 -16.72 -4.36 1.62
C LYS A 4 -16.13 -4.24 3.01
N ALA A 5 -16.91 -3.85 4.01
CA ALA A 5 -16.45 -3.75 5.39
C ALA A 5 -16.01 -5.12 5.97
N LEU A 6 -16.74 -6.19 5.64
CA LEU A 6 -16.36 -7.56 6.02
C LEU A 6 -15.08 -8.00 5.32
N ALA A 7 -14.92 -7.71 4.02
CA ALA A 7 -13.71 -8.03 3.28
C ALA A 7 -12.49 -7.33 3.89
N GLU A 8 -12.60 -6.04 4.21
CA GLU A 8 -11.55 -5.28 4.88
C GLU A 8 -11.25 -5.81 6.28
N LEU A 9 -12.27 -6.22 7.05
CA LEU A 9 -12.07 -6.86 8.35
C LEU A 9 -11.23 -8.13 8.23
N PHE A 10 -11.53 -9.01 7.28
CA PHE A 10 -10.76 -10.24 7.05
C PHE A 10 -9.33 -9.94 6.61
N GLU A 11 -9.14 -8.95 5.75
CA GLU A 11 -7.83 -8.48 5.32
C GLU A 11 -7.00 -8.02 6.53
N ARG A 12 -7.54 -7.10 7.35
CA ARG A 12 -6.86 -6.57 8.53
C ARG A 12 -6.58 -7.64 9.58
N TYR A 13 -7.54 -8.56 9.78
CA TYR A 13 -7.36 -9.69 10.67
C TYR A 13 -6.20 -10.58 10.21
N SER A 14 -6.17 -10.95 8.94
CA SER A 14 -5.13 -11.82 8.37
C SER A 14 -3.74 -11.21 8.45
N LEU A 15 -3.63 -9.89 8.31
CA LEU A 15 -2.36 -9.16 8.47
C LEU A 15 -1.91 -8.98 9.92
N GLY A 16 -2.84 -9.08 10.87
CA GLY A 16 -2.57 -8.89 12.30
C GLY A 16 -2.33 -10.17 13.07
N VAL A 17 -2.70 -11.34 12.52
CA VAL A 17 -2.61 -12.63 13.20
C VAL A 17 -1.51 -13.48 12.60
N TYR A 18 -0.52 -13.78 13.41
CA TYR A 18 0.62 -14.63 13.02
C TYR A 18 1.07 -15.50 14.20
N ASP A 19 1.75 -16.60 13.89
CA ASP A 19 2.35 -17.47 14.89
C ASP A 19 3.87 -17.52 14.67
N VAL A 20 4.62 -16.97 15.59
CA VAL A 20 6.09 -16.90 15.54
C VAL A 20 6.77 -18.26 15.42
N ARG A 21 6.10 -19.35 15.84
CA ARG A 21 6.61 -20.71 15.71
C ARG A 21 6.74 -21.19 14.26
N HIS A 22 6.02 -20.56 13.34
CA HIS A 22 6.10 -20.86 11.91
C HIS A 22 7.17 -20.05 11.19
N PHE A 23 7.83 -19.13 11.87
CA PHE A 23 8.89 -18.31 11.28
C PHE A 23 10.24 -19.01 11.37
N ILE A 24 11.11 -18.66 10.46
CA ILE A 24 12.49 -19.10 10.42
C ILE A 24 13.35 -17.94 10.92
N LYS A 25 14.15 -18.16 11.96
CA LYS A 25 15.12 -17.18 12.42
C LYS A 25 16.43 -17.37 11.66
N GLY A 26 17.06 -16.28 11.23
CA GLY A 26 18.36 -16.30 10.57
C GLY A 26 18.72 -15.01 9.87
N THR A 27 19.92 -14.95 9.35
CA THR A 27 20.45 -13.85 8.55
C THR A 27 20.13 -14.04 7.07
N TRP A 28 20.14 -12.95 6.29
CA TRP A 28 19.99 -13.07 4.85
C TRP A 28 21.13 -13.91 4.24
N ARG A 29 22.34 -13.72 4.72
CA ARG A 29 23.53 -14.47 4.24
C ARG A 29 23.36 -15.98 4.36
N GLU A 30 22.76 -16.47 5.44
CA GLU A 30 22.47 -17.90 5.66
C GLU A 30 21.32 -18.41 4.79
N LEU A 31 20.30 -17.56 4.57
CA LEU A 31 19.05 -17.98 3.96
C LEU A 31 18.92 -17.66 2.46
N ARG A 32 19.82 -16.85 1.89
CA ARG A 32 19.78 -16.47 0.47
C ARG A 32 19.76 -17.68 -0.47
N GLY A 33 20.51 -18.73 -0.16
CA GLY A 33 20.49 -20.00 -0.91
C GLY A 33 19.18 -20.80 -0.82
N ARG A 34 18.26 -20.38 0.07
CA ARG A 34 16.92 -20.95 0.25
C ARG A 34 15.81 -20.02 -0.28
N GLY A 35 16.17 -19.07 -1.14
CA GLY A 35 15.24 -18.14 -1.76
C GLY A 35 14.86 -16.94 -0.87
N ALA A 36 15.66 -16.60 0.15
CA ALA A 36 15.39 -15.40 0.95
C ALA A 36 15.64 -14.14 0.13
N LEU A 37 14.65 -13.25 0.10
CA LEU A 37 14.74 -11.95 -0.56
C LEU A 37 15.67 -11.03 0.24
N ASN A 38 16.47 -10.22 -0.47
CA ASN A 38 17.39 -9.29 0.18
C ASN A 38 16.63 -8.20 0.95
N PRO A 39 16.75 -8.10 2.29
CA PRO A 39 16.05 -7.09 3.07
C PRO A 39 16.42 -5.64 2.70
N LEU A 40 17.62 -5.41 2.18
CA LEU A 40 18.10 -4.09 1.80
C LEU A 40 17.25 -3.43 0.70
N ILE A 41 16.62 -4.22 -0.19
CA ILE A 41 15.74 -3.66 -1.23
C ILE A 41 14.44 -3.09 -0.69
N PHE A 42 14.08 -3.41 0.56
CA PHE A 42 12.85 -2.95 1.21
C PHE A 42 13.09 -1.79 2.19
N SER A 43 14.33 -1.38 2.40
CA SER A 43 14.63 -0.22 3.25
C SER A 43 14.06 1.04 2.62
N SER A 44 13.37 1.84 3.44
CA SER A 44 12.80 3.13 3.02
C SER A 44 13.67 4.31 3.47
N PHE A 45 14.85 4.06 4.02
CA PHE A 45 15.75 5.10 4.53
C PHE A 45 16.96 5.27 3.62
N SER A 46 17.32 6.53 3.35
CA SER A 46 18.60 6.84 2.69
C SER A 46 19.77 6.61 3.64
N GLU A 47 20.99 6.47 3.08
CA GLU A 47 22.21 6.33 3.88
C GLU A 47 22.39 7.50 4.87
N ASP A 48 22.05 8.72 4.47
CA ASP A 48 22.16 9.90 5.34
C ASP A 48 21.12 9.91 6.47
N GLN A 49 19.93 9.38 6.22
CA GLN A 49 18.93 9.17 7.27
C GLN A 49 19.40 8.10 8.26
N LEU A 50 19.96 7.00 7.79
CA LEU A 50 20.47 5.93 8.64
C LEU A 50 21.67 6.34 9.52
N LYS A 51 22.38 7.43 9.18
CA LYS A 51 23.44 7.98 10.04
C LYS A 51 22.90 8.70 11.29
N ARG A 52 21.65 9.10 11.28
CA ARG A 52 21.03 9.85 12.39
C ARG A 52 20.72 8.94 13.58
N PRO A 53 20.83 9.42 14.82
CA PRO A 53 20.57 8.61 16.02
C PRO A 53 19.16 8.02 16.09
N GLU A 54 18.14 8.76 15.63
CA GLU A 54 16.75 8.32 15.62
C GLU A 54 16.50 7.10 14.74
N HIS A 55 17.41 6.80 13.79
CA HIS A 55 17.32 5.66 12.88
C HIS A 55 18.29 4.53 13.22
N GLU A 56 18.87 4.52 14.42
CA GLU A 56 19.80 3.47 14.84
C GLU A 56 19.16 2.07 14.75
N HIS A 57 17.92 1.93 15.17
CA HIS A 57 17.15 0.68 15.10
C HIS A 57 16.75 0.24 13.68
N ASN A 58 16.95 1.12 12.67
CA ASN A 58 16.71 0.82 11.26
C ASN A 58 18.00 0.40 10.52
N ARG A 59 19.14 0.38 11.20
CA ARG A 59 20.41 -0.04 10.60
C ARG A 59 20.49 -1.56 10.59
N PHE A 60 20.77 -2.12 9.44
CA PHE A 60 20.98 -3.55 9.28
C PHE A 60 21.84 -3.84 8.06
N ASP A 61 22.37 -5.04 8.01
CA ASP A 61 23.22 -5.57 6.95
C ASP A 61 22.87 -7.04 6.63
N GLU A 62 23.73 -7.72 5.85
CA GLU A 62 23.57 -9.11 5.49
C GLU A 62 23.71 -10.11 6.67
N HIS A 63 24.25 -9.65 7.80
CA HIS A 63 24.45 -10.44 9.02
C HIS A 63 23.38 -10.18 10.09
N SER A 64 22.51 -9.23 9.86
CA SER A 64 21.43 -8.92 10.79
C SER A 64 20.40 -10.04 10.81
N GLU A 65 19.98 -10.44 12.01
CA GLU A 65 18.99 -11.51 12.20
C GLU A 65 17.57 -10.99 12.03
N PHE A 66 16.76 -11.71 11.27
CA PHE A 66 15.34 -11.46 11.10
C PHE A 66 14.52 -12.72 11.33
N MET A 67 13.25 -12.54 11.61
CA MET A 67 12.26 -13.61 11.51
C MET A 67 11.67 -13.62 10.09
N TRP A 68 11.74 -14.78 9.44
CA TRP A 68 11.35 -14.96 8.05
C TRP A 68 10.06 -15.77 7.93
N THR A 69 9.18 -15.34 7.06
CA THR A 69 7.98 -16.11 6.67
C THR A 69 8.06 -16.55 5.22
N LYS A 70 7.33 -17.60 4.88
CA LYS A 70 7.23 -18.10 3.51
C LYS A 70 6.30 -17.22 2.70
N CYS A 71 6.70 -16.95 1.48
CA CYS A 71 5.85 -16.32 0.47
C CYS A 71 5.99 -17.04 -0.88
N VAL A 72 5.11 -16.72 -1.81
CA VAL A 72 5.09 -17.32 -3.15
C VAL A 72 5.03 -16.18 -4.16
N SER A 73 5.91 -16.22 -5.17
CA SER A 73 5.89 -15.27 -6.28
C SER A 73 4.63 -15.43 -7.15
N LEU A 74 4.40 -14.51 -8.07
CA LEU A 74 3.31 -14.64 -9.05
C LEU A 74 3.51 -15.86 -9.98
N GLN A 75 4.75 -16.27 -10.17
CA GLN A 75 5.12 -17.46 -10.95
C GLN A 75 5.00 -18.78 -10.16
N GLY A 76 4.67 -18.71 -8.87
CA GLY A 76 4.51 -19.88 -8.00
C GLY A 76 5.80 -20.31 -7.29
N GLU A 77 6.89 -19.55 -7.39
CA GLU A 77 8.16 -19.86 -6.73
C GLU A 77 8.10 -19.54 -5.24
N ALA A 78 8.64 -20.44 -4.43
CA ALA A 78 8.69 -20.27 -2.98
C ALA A 78 9.89 -19.38 -2.58
N HIS A 79 9.62 -18.38 -1.76
CA HIS A 79 10.62 -17.46 -1.22
C HIS A 79 10.46 -17.30 0.29
N LEU A 80 11.47 -16.69 0.91
CA LEU A 80 11.43 -16.21 2.29
C LEU A 80 11.49 -14.69 2.28
N ILE A 81 10.64 -14.06 3.09
CA ILE A 81 10.60 -12.60 3.26
C ILE A 81 10.59 -12.28 4.75
N PRO A 82 11.23 -11.20 5.22
CA PRO A 82 11.12 -10.77 6.62
C PRO A 82 9.66 -10.61 7.05
N ALA A 83 9.28 -11.26 8.17
CA ALA A 83 7.89 -11.29 8.65
C ALA A 83 7.31 -9.89 8.89
N GLN A 84 8.15 -8.95 9.32
CA GLN A 84 7.76 -7.54 9.53
C GLN A 84 7.31 -6.81 8.26
N LEU A 85 7.63 -7.32 7.07
CA LEU A 85 7.17 -6.75 5.80
C LEU A 85 5.79 -7.28 5.37
N VAL A 86 5.33 -8.36 6.00
CA VAL A 86 4.06 -9.02 5.70
C VAL A 86 3.00 -8.69 6.74
N TYR A 87 3.36 -8.75 8.02
CA TYR A 87 2.40 -8.60 9.10
C TYR A 87 2.37 -7.16 9.62
N PHE A 88 1.25 -6.47 9.45
CA PHE A 88 1.07 -5.05 9.77
C PHE A 88 1.34 -4.69 11.23
N ARG A 89 1.01 -5.60 12.17
CA ARG A 89 1.24 -5.41 13.60
C ARG A 89 2.36 -6.28 14.15
N TYR A 90 3.30 -6.64 13.28
CA TYR A 90 4.45 -7.43 13.70
C TYR A 90 5.27 -6.66 14.75
N GLN A 91 5.64 -7.38 15.80
CA GLN A 91 6.54 -6.87 16.83
C GLN A 91 7.92 -7.49 16.62
N CYS A 92 8.89 -6.66 16.28
CA CYS A 92 10.27 -7.10 16.11
C CYS A 92 10.76 -7.82 17.38
N GLN A 93 11.48 -8.92 17.18
CA GLN A 93 12.09 -9.64 18.28
C GLN A 93 13.23 -8.80 18.92
N PRO A 94 13.67 -9.11 20.15
CA PRO A 94 14.84 -8.46 20.71
C PRO A 94 16.04 -8.54 19.76
N ASN A 95 16.65 -7.40 19.48
CA ASN A 95 17.77 -7.20 18.54
C ASN A 95 17.43 -7.41 17.06
N GLU A 96 16.18 -7.62 16.68
CA GLU A 96 15.76 -7.61 15.28
C GLU A 96 15.62 -6.16 14.81
N PRO A 97 16.41 -5.72 13.81
CA PRO A 97 16.31 -4.36 13.30
C PRO A 97 15.00 -4.14 12.55
N GLN A 98 14.50 -2.91 12.59
CA GLN A 98 13.29 -2.54 11.87
C GLN A 98 13.64 -2.08 10.45
N ILE A 99 13.20 -2.82 9.43
CA ILE A 99 13.45 -2.49 8.02
C ILE A 99 12.68 -1.22 7.63
N ARG A 100 11.40 -1.16 7.99
CA ARG A 100 10.51 -0.02 7.78
C ARG A 100 9.30 -0.12 8.69
N GLN A 101 8.55 0.95 8.80
CA GLN A 101 7.26 0.92 9.46
C GLN A 101 6.29 -0.01 8.69
N GLY A 102 5.57 -0.85 9.41
CA GLY A 102 4.54 -1.72 8.83
C GLY A 102 3.44 -0.91 8.17
N THR A 103 3.04 -1.30 6.98
CA THR A 103 1.92 -0.71 6.23
C THR A 103 0.96 -1.80 5.79
N THR A 104 -0.25 -1.40 5.40
CA THR A 104 -1.23 -2.29 4.79
C THR A 104 -1.20 -2.24 3.26
N ASN A 105 -0.25 -1.52 2.69
CA ASN A 105 -0.10 -1.42 1.24
C ASN A 105 0.18 -2.79 0.63
N GLY A 106 -0.56 -3.13 -0.41
CA GLY A 106 -0.47 -4.43 -1.05
C GLY A 106 -1.23 -5.55 -0.35
N ALA A 107 -1.98 -5.24 0.72
CA ALA A 107 -2.93 -6.16 1.30
C ALA A 107 -4.28 -6.01 0.62
N ALA A 108 -4.90 -7.09 0.23
CA ALA A 108 -6.22 -7.03 -0.38
C ALA A 108 -7.02 -8.31 -0.14
N ALA A 109 -8.33 -8.16 -0.10
CA ALA A 109 -9.28 -9.26 -0.11
C ALA A 109 -9.89 -9.47 -1.50
N GLY A 110 -10.28 -10.69 -1.80
CA GLY A 110 -10.95 -11.08 -3.03
C GLY A 110 -11.75 -12.35 -2.83
N ASN A 111 -12.70 -12.62 -3.74
CA ASN A 111 -13.49 -13.86 -3.70
C ASN A 111 -12.63 -15.12 -3.99
N PHE A 112 -11.50 -14.92 -4.62
CA PHE A 112 -10.48 -15.93 -4.92
C PHE A 112 -9.10 -15.24 -4.97
N ARG A 113 -8.03 -16.05 -4.93
CA ARG A 113 -6.65 -15.57 -4.80
C ARG A 113 -6.25 -14.56 -5.87
N GLU A 114 -6.56 -14.86 -7.14
CA GLU A 114 -6.17 -14.01 -8.27
C GLU A 114 -6.82 -12.61 -8.19
N MET A 115 -8.07 -12.53 -7.71
CA MET A 115 -8.73 -11.25 -7.49
C MET A 115 -8.08 -10.48 -6.34
N ALA A 116 -7.71 -11.14 -5.25
CA ALA A 116 -6.99 -10.49 -4.15
C ALA A 116 -5.63 -9.96 -4.62
N VAL A 117 -4.87 -10.75 -5.39
CA VAL A 117 -3.59 -10.33 -5.98
C VAL A 117 -3.78 -9.14 -6.92
N TYR A 118 -4.79 -9.18 -7.80
CA TYR A 118 -5.11 -8.07 -8.70
C TYR A 118 -5.42 -6.78 -7.93
N ASN A 119 -6.29 -6.86 -6.90
CA ASN A 119 -6.63 -5.72 -6.07
C ASN A 119 -5.39 -5.16 -5.34
N ALA A 120 -4.52 -6.03 -4.81
CA ALA A 120 -3.29 -5.62 -4.15
C ALA A 120 -2.31 -4.89 -5.10
N ILE A 121 -2.18 -5.36 -6.33
CA ILE A 121 -1.36 -4.70 -7.35
C ILE A 121 -1.95 -3.33 -7.71
N CYS A 122 -3.26 -3.24 -7.95
CA CYS A 122 -3.94 -1.99 -8.25
C CYS A 122 -3.77 -0.98 -7.12
N GLU A 123 -3.92 -1.39 -5.85
CA GLU A 123 -3.70 -0.52 -4.69
C GLU A 123 -2.26 0.02 -4.65
N ASN A 124 -1.26 -0.82 -4.90
CA ASN A 124 0.14 -0.36 -4.92
C ASN A 124 0.38 0.66 -6.03
N ILE A 125 -0.16 0.44 -7.24
CA ILE A 125 -0.05 1.39 -8.36
C ILE A 125 -0.75 2.71 -8.02
N GLU A 126 -1.96 2.67 -7.45
CA GLU A 126 -2.71 3.84 -7.03
C GLU A 126 -1.92 4.67 -5.99
N ARG A 127 -1.36 4.01 -4.98
CA ARG A 127 -0.59 4.68 -3.93
C ARG A 127 0.72 5.24 -4.44
N ASP A 128 1.42 4.53 -5.30
CA ASP A 128 2.65 5.00 -5.94
C ASP A 128 2.38 6.24 -6.78
N ALA A 129 1.36 6.21 -7.63
CA ALA A 129 0.95 7.34 -8.46
C ALA A 129 0.61 8.58 -7.62
N PHE A 130 -0.14 8.40 -6.53
CA PHE A 130 -0.44 9.49 -5.60
C PHE A 130 0.83 10.05 -4.96
N MET A 131 1.73 9.18 -4.46
CA MET A 131 2.95 9.61 -3.76
C MET A 131 3.93 10.30 -4.69
N ILE A 132 4.05 9.86 -5.95
CA ILE A 132 4.88 10.53 -6.97
C ILE A 132 4.42 11.98 -7.14
N HIS A 133 3.12 12.21 -7.35
CA HIS A 133 2.57 13.56 -7.52
C HIS A 133 2.71 14.40 -6.24
N TRP A 134 2.39 13.81 -5.09
CA TRP A 134 2.41 14.51 -3.80
C TRP A 134 3.82 14.93 -3.39
N LEU A 135 4.78 14.02 -3.39
CA LEU A 135 6.16 14.30 -2.93
C LEU A 135 6.91 15.24 -3.87
N ASN A 136 6.68 15.12 -5.16
CA ASN A 136 7.32 15.98 -6.17
C ASN A 136 6.52 17.26 -6.45
N ARG A 137 5.37 17.48 -5.80
CA ARG A 137 4.49 18.64 -5.99
C ARG A 137 4.09 18.83 -7.46
N ILE A 138 3.84 17.73 -8.16
CA ILE A 138 3.39 17.75 -9.55
C ILE A 138 1.91 18.10 -9.56
N THR A 139 1.53 19.10 -10.35
CA THR A 139 0.12 19.43 -10.56
C THR A 139 -0.42 18.56 -11.68
N PRO A 140 -1.29 17.57 -11.38
CA PRO A 140 -1.83 16.69 -12.41
C PRO A 140 -2.89 17.38 -13.27
N PRO A 141 -3.13 16.92 -14.49
CA PRO A 141 -4.23 17.36 -15.34
C PRO A 141 -5.58 17.18 -14.63
N ARG A 142 -6.44 18.19 -14.71
CA ARG A 142 -7.79 18.16 -14.13
C ARG A 142 -8.81 17.83 -15.21
N PHE A 143 -9.72 16.91 -14.89
CA PHE A 143 -10.90 16.63 -15.70
C PHE A 143 -12.13 17.36 -15.13
N ASP A 144 -12.96 17.85 -16.03
CA ASP A 144 -14.29 18.34 -15.65
C ASP A 144 -15.19 17.11 -15.34
N PRO A 145 -15.64 16.92 -14.10
CA PRO A 145 -16.49 15.80 -13.73
C PRO A 145 -17.82 15.79 -14.49
N TYR A 146 -18.27 16.93 -14.96
CA TYR A 146 -19.55 17.04 -15.71
C TYR A 146 -19.46 16.53 -17.14
N GLN A 147 -18.25 16.47 -17.72
CA GLN A 147 -18.06 15.78 -19.00
C GLN A 147 -18.35 14.28 -18.89
N LEU A 148 -18.15 13.69 -17.70
CA LEU A 148 -18.49 12.30 -17.43
C LEU A 148 -20.00 12.03 -17.44
N ILE A 149 -20.83 13.08 -17.34
CA ILE A 149 -22.30 12.93 -17.42
C ILE A 149 -22.70 12.36 -18.79
N ASN A 150 -21.98 12.68 -19.84
CA ASN A 150 -22.30 12.19 -21.19
C ASN A 150 -21.89 10.72 -21.37
N TYR A 151 -20.82 10.26 -20.72
CA TYR A 151 -20.22 8.94 -20.89
C TYR A 151 -20.41 8.04 -19.67
N GLY A 152 -20.73 8.61 -18.50
CA GLY A 152 -20.83 7.90 -17.24
C GLY A 152 -22.12 7.07 -17.09
N SER A 153 -22.05 6.10 -16.20
CA SER A 153 -23.21 5.31 -15.80
C SER A 153 -24.28 6.19 -15.13
N THR A 154 -25.54 5.75 -15.15
CA THR A 154 -26.67 6.41 -14.46
C THR A 154 -26.35 6.66 -12.96
N LYS A 155 -25.53 5.80 -12.35
CA LYS A 155 -25.11 5.94 -10.95
C LYS A 155 -24.21 7.15 -10.76
N ILE A 156 -23.24 7.37 -11.65
CA ILE A 156 -22.33 8.54 -11.61
C ILE A 156 -23.14 9.83 -11.82
N LYS A 157 -24.05 9.84 -12.78
CA LYS A 157 -24.94 11.00 -13.03
C LYS A 157 -25.73 11.41 -11.79
N LYS A 158 -26.38 10.44 -11.13
CA LYS A 158 -27.14 10.68 -9.91
C LYS A 158 -26.27 11.17 -8.76
N LEU A 159 -25.05 10.64 -8.63
CA LEU A 159 -24.11 11.04 -7.57
C LEU A 159 -23.63 12.48 -7.78
N LEU A 160 -23.26 12.86 -9.00
CA LEU A 160 -22.84 14.23 -9.31
C LEU A 160 -23.96 15.24 -9.13
N ALA A 161 -25.21 14.90 -9.52
CA ALA A 161 -26.37 15.73 -9.25
C ALA A 161 -26.59 15.94 -7.75
N LEU A 162 -26.51 14.87 -6.96
CA LEU A 162 -26.62 14.95 -5.50
C LEU A 162 -25.56 15.88 -4.89
N TYR A 163 -24.32 15.80 -5.36
CA TYR A 163 -23.25 16.67 -4.89
C TYR A 163 -23.49 18.14 -5.23
N GLN A 164 -24.04 18.44 -6.42
CA GLN A 164 -24.44 19.80 -6.77
C GLN A 164 -25.54 20.34 -5.87
N ASP A 165 -26.57 19.55 -5.61
CA ASP A 165 -27.71 19.93 -4.75
C ASP A 165 -27.26 20.27 -3.32
N HIS A 166 -26.15 19.67 -2.87
CA HIS A 166 -25.57 19.90 -1.54
C HIS A 166 -24.38 20.85 -1.52
N ASN A 167 -24.11 21.61 -2.60
CA ASN A 167 -22.96 22.51 -2.73
C ASN A 167 -21.61 21.81 -2.46
N VAL A 168 -21.48 20.59 -2.90
CA VAL A 168 -20.25 19.80 -2.82
C VAL A 168 -19.54 19.85 -4.17
N ASN A 169 -18.32 20.40 -4.17
CA ASN A 169 -17.46 20.45 -5.35
C ASN A 169 -16.66 19.16 -5.48
N VAL A 170 -16.60 18.61 -6.68
CA VAL A 170 -15.81 17.43 -7.04
C VAL A 170 -14.77 17.84 -8.06
N ASP A 171 -13.50 17.62 -7.74
CA ASP A 171 -12.39 17.76 -8.66
C ASP A 171 -11.83 16.37 -8.97
N ILE A 172 -11.57 16.07 -10.24
CA ILE A 172 -10.98 14.81 -10.68
C ILE A 172 -9.68 15.12 -11.39
N PHE A 173 -8.61 14.43 -11.00
CA PHE A 173 -7.28 14.61 -11.56
C PHE A 173 -6.77 13.28 -12.12
N ASP A 174 -6.08 13.35 -13.25
CA ASP A 174 -5.34 12.24 -13.81
C ASP A 174 -3.96 12.17 -13.15
N VAL A 175 -3.70 11.13 -12.41
CA VAL A 175 -2.41 10.88 -11.77
C VAL A 175 -1.74 9.63 -12.33
N THR A 176 -2.12 9.22 -13.56
CA THR A 176 -1.48 8.13 -14.30
C THR A 176 0.02 8.38 -14.43
N THR A 177 0.83 7.35 -14.20
CA THR A 177 2.28 7.39 -14.28
C THR A 177 2.78 6.66 -15.54
N ASP A 178 4.08 6.46 -15.64
CA ASP A 178 4.78 5.74 -16.70
C ASP A 178 4.39 4.25 -16.84
N LEU A 179 3.67 3.73 -15.85
CA LEU A 179 3.09 2.37 -15.93
C LEU A 179 1.88 2.29 -16.86
N ASP A 180 1.36 3.41 -17.36
CA ASP A 180 0.18 3.49 -18.23
C ASP A 180 -1.08 2.78 -17.66
N VAL A 181 -1.13 2.57 -16.35
CA VAL A 181 -2.33 2.11 -15.67
C VAL A 181 -3.12 3.34 -15.23
N PRO A 182 -4.38 3.51 -15.69
CA PRO A 182 -5.16 4.70 -15.36
C PRO A 182 -5.41 4.83 -13.85
N VAL A 183 -4.99 5.96 -13.27
CA VAL A 183 -5.23 6.30 -11.87
C VAL A 183 -5.86 7.68 -11.78
N ALA A 184 -7.00 7.76 -11.09
CA ALA A 184 -7.72 9.01 -10.87
C ALA A 184 -7.71 9.40 -9.39
N LEU A 185 -7.30 10.65 -9.11
CA LEU A 185 -7.44 11.26 -7.79
C LEU A 185 -8.72 12.10 -7.76
N VAL A 186 -9.60 11.82 -6.82
CA VAL A 186 -10.85 12.56 -6.63
C VAL A 186 -10.78 13.37 -5.34
N LEU A 187 -10.91 14.69 -5.46
CA LEU A 187 -10.97 15.60 -4.34
C LEU A 187 -12.40 16.12 -4.16
N ILE A 188 -12.98 15.88 -3.01
CA ILE A 188 -14.33 16.34 -2.67
C ILE A 188 -14.21 17.49 -1.64
N ARG A 189 -14.84 18.63 -1.94
CA ARG A 189 -14.81 19.82 -1.09
C ARG A 189 -16.21 20.31 -0.82
N CYS A 190 -16.56 20.49 0.46
CA CYS A 190 -17.81 21.12 0.83
C CYS A 190 -17.62 22.65 0.90
N ALA A 191 -18.36 23.40 0.10
CA ALA A 191 -18.26 24.86 0.04
C ALA A 191 -18.57 25.54 1.38
N SER A 192 -19.49 24.97 2.18
CA SER A 192 -19.88 25.51 3.48
C SER A 192 -18.84 25.30 4.58
N LEU A 193 -17.95 24.33 4.44
CA LEU A 193 -16.95 24.00 5.46
C LEU A 193 -15.57 24.60 5.16
N GLY A 194 -15.32 25.10 3.94
CA GLY A 194 -14.03 25.63 3.52
C GLY A 194 -12.88 24.62 3.62
N ARG A 195 -13.17 23.35 3.85
CA ARG A 195 -12.22 22.25 4.05
C ARG A 195 -12.53 21.08 3.13
N PRO A 196 -11.53 20.32 2.69
CA PRO A 196 -11.75 19.02 2.04
C PRO A 196 -12.57 18.11 2.97
N VAL A 197 -13.49 17.36 2.38
CA VAL A 197 -14.19 16.27 3.09
C VAL A 197 -13.32 15.01 2.91
N THR A 198 -12.75 14.56 4.00
CA THR A 198 -11.96 13.30 4.04
C THR A 198 -12.85 12.08 4.27
#